data_2ee59849fcbb6407ec62e5e0c38af6e8
#
_entry.id   2ee59849fcbb6407ec62e5e0c38af6e8
#
_cell.length_a   1.000
_cell.length_b   1.000
_cell.length_c   1.000
_cell.angle_alpha   90.00
_cell.angle_beta   90.00
_cell.angle_gamma   90.00
#
_symmetry.space_group_name_H-M   'P 1'
#
loop_
_entity.id
_entity.type
_entity.pdbx_description
1 polymer ?
#
loop_
_entity_poly.entity_id
_entity_poly.type
_entity_poly.pdbx_seq_one_letter_code
_entity_poly.pdbx_strand_id
1 'polypeptide(L)'
;MRIPRAVLTDRLTTLTEAGVLRRVSGGGRREVYELTSKGVSLWPVVRAITAWGDEHYAPGGPRRIFRHAADNAPVSSDGRCTNCAATVGAEDTLVTPGPGLTAPTDDDDLVTAALTRPHRLLRPLRD
;
A
#
# COMPACT_ATOMS: atom_id res chain seq x y z
N MET A 1 3.14 -6.87 13.18
CA MET A 1 3.21 -5.82 14.22
C MET A 1 1.82 -5.25 14.44
N ARG A 2 1.38 -5.22 15.66
CA ARG A 2 0.09 -4.62 16.00
C ARG A 2 0.29 -3.19 16.49
N ILE A 3 -0.46 -2.26 15.93
CA ILE A 3 -0.44 -0.86 16.35
C ILE A 3 -1.55 -0.67 17.38
N PRO A 4 -1.26 -0.12 18.57
CA PRO A 4 -2.32 0.18 19.54
C PRO A 4 -3.41 1.05 18.92
N ARG A 5 -4.67 0.79 19.31
CA ARG A 5 -5.82 1.51 18.74
C ARG A 5 -5.72 3.03 18.93
N ALA A 6 -5.23 3.47 20.09
CA ALA A 6 -5.07 4.90 20.38
C ALA A 6 -4.05 5.55 19.45
N VAL A 7 -2.94 4.88 19.16
CA VAL A 7 -1.91 5.38 18.24
C VAL A 7 -2.45 5.44 16.82
N LEU A 8 -3.17 4.40 16.37
CA LEU A 8 -3.77 4.37 15.04
C LEU A 8 -4.78 5.50 14.87
N THR A 9 -5.67 5.70 15.84
CA THR A 9 -6.67 6.77 15.84
C THR A 9 -6.00 8.13 15.74
N ASP A 10 -4.95 8.36 16.53
CA ASP A 10 -4.21 9.61 16.53
C ASP A 10 -3.58 9.89 15.16
N ARG A 11 -2.96 8.89 14.55
CA ARG A 11 -2.36 9.03 13.22
C ARG A 11 -3.39 9.28 12.13
N LEU A 12 -4.52 8.57 12.17
CA LEU A 12 -5.62 8.80 11.22
C LEU A 12 -6.20 10.20 11.36
N THR A 13 -6.33 10.69 12.58
CA THR A 13 -6.79 12.06 12.86
C THR A 13 -5.80 13.08 12.28
N THR A 14 -4.52 12.92 12.53
CA THR A 14 -3.48 13.81 12.00
C THR A 14 -3.50 13.85 10.47
N LEU A 15 -3.62 12.69 9.82
CA LEU A 15 -3.66 12.60 8.36
C LEU A 15 -4.94 13.24 7.79
N THR A 16 -6.05 13.10 8.51
CA THR A 16 -7.34 13.72 8.12
C THR A 16 -7.27 15.24 8.24
N GLU A 17 -6.72 15.75 9.34
CA GLU A 17 -6.53 17.18 9.53
C GLU A 17 -5.56 17.78 8.50
N ALA A 18 -4.55 17.03 8.10
CA ALA A 18 -3.61 17.44 7.06
C ALA A 18 -4.19 17.38 5.65
N GLY A 19 -5.40 16.85 5.47
CA GLY A 19 -6.04 16.72 4.18
C GLY A 19 -5.56 15.55 3.32
N VAL A 20 -4.81 14.63 3.90
CA VAL A 20 -4.31 13.41 3.22
C VAL A 20 -5.41 12.36 3.13
N LEU A 21 -6.22 12.25 4.19
CA LEU A 21 -7.35 11.34 4.26
C LEU A 21 -8.65 12.12 4.44
N ARG A 22 -9.75 11.48 4.08
CA ARG A 22 -11.10 11.93 4.44
C ARG A 22 -11.89 10.77 5.00
N ARG A 23 -12.80 11.08 5.91
CA ARG A 23 -13.76 10.10 6.43
C ARG A 23 -14.94 9.99 5.49
N VAL A 24 -15.35 8.76 5.21
CA VAL A 24 -16.50 8.49 4.36
C VAL A 24 -17.40 7.50 5.09
N SER A 25 -18.71 7.69 5.02
CA SER A 25 -19.65 6.72 5.57
C SER A 25 -19.66 5.47 4.70
N GLY A 26 -19.08 4.40 5.23
CA GLY A 26 -19.14 3.10 4.57
C GLY A 26 -20.33 2.32 5.08
N GLY A 27 -21.41 2.25 4.38
CA GLY A 27 -22.64 1.49 4.69
C GLY A 27 -22.76 0.96 6.13
N GLY A 28 -23.71 1.44 6.92
CA GLY A 28 -23.89 1.06 8.32
C GLY A 28 -23.14 1.99 9.28
N ARG A 29 -22.66 1.43 10.40
CA ARG A 29 -22.03 2.20 11.49
C ARG A 29 -20.52 2.42 11.31
N ARG A 30 -19.92 1.91 10.22
CA ARG A 30 -18.48 2.02 10.02
C ARG A 30 -18.14 3.25 9.23
N GLU A 31 -17.25 4.06 9.78
CA GLU A 31 -16.54 5.07 9.02
C GLU A 31 -15.34 4.41 8.35
N VAL A 32 -15.12 4.73 7.09
CA VAL A 32 -13.93 4.33 6.36
C VAL A 32 -13.13 5.57 5.96
N TYR A 33 -11.85 5.40 5.75
CA TYR A 33 -10.97 6.47 5.31
C TYR A 33 -10.64 6.26 3.84
N GLU A 34 -10.63 7.36 3.10
CA GLU A 34 -10.19 7.37 1.71
C GLU A 34 -9.06 8.37 1.54
N LEU A 35 -8.18 8.10 0.59
CA LEU A 35 -7.17 9.08 0.20
C LEU A 35 -7.82 10.21 -0.59
N THR A 36 -7.44 11.43 -0.24
CA THR A 36 -7.76 12.61 -1.06
C THR A 36 -6.79 12.69 -2.23
N SER A 37 -7.01 13.62 -3.17
CA SER A 37 -6.04 13.87 -4.24
C SER A 37 -4.66 14.24 -3.68
N LYS A 38 -4.62 15.00 -2.60
CA LYS A 38 -3.38 15.30 -1.88
C LYS A 38 -2.73 14.03 -1.34
N GLY A 39 -3.51 13.12 -0.77
CA GLY A 39 -3.01 11.83 -0.28
C GLY A 39 -2.44 10.97 -1.39
N VAL A 40 -3.12 10.86 -2.52
CA VAL A 40 -2.64 10.11 -3.69
C VAL A 40 -1.32 10.70 -4.20
N SER A 41 -1.16 12.02 -4.16
CA SER A 41 0.07 12.70 -4.60
C SER A 41 1.30 12.35 -3.74
N LEU A 42 1.11 11.77 -2.56
CA LEU A 42 2.21 11.26 -1.73
C LEU A 42 2.78 9.92 -2.22
N TRP A 43 2.12 9.26 -3.13
CA TRP A 43 2.55 7.93 -3.57
C TRP A 43 4.00 7.88 -4.05
N PRO A 44 4.50 8.81 -4.89
CA PRO A 44 5.91 8.79 -5.29
C PRO A 44 6.88 8.85 -4.11
N VAL A 45 6.54 9.60 -3.06
CA VAL A 45 7.37 9.71 -1.84
C VAL A 45 7.37 8.39 -1.08
N VAL A 46 6.19 7.82 -0.84
CA VAL A 46 6.04 6.53 -0.14
C VAL A 46 6.77 5.42 -0.89
N ARG A 47 6.63 5.40 -2.21
CA ARG A 47 7.29 4.41 -3.05
C ARG A 47 8.81 4.54 -2.99
N ALA A 48 9.33 5.76 -3.02
CA ALA A 48 10.76 6.00 -2.92
C ALA A 48 11.32 5.52 -1.56
N ILE A 49 10.61 5.79 -0.48
CA ILE A 49 10.98 5.30 0.87
C ILE A 49 10.94 3.77 0.91
N THR A 50 9.91 3.16 0.33
CA THR A 50 9.78 1.70 0.28
C THR A 50 10.94 1.08 -0.51
N ALA A 51 11.28 1.64 -1.66
CA ALA A 51 12.41 1.16 -2.46
C ALA A 51 13.74 1.27 -1.71
N TRP A 52 13.95 2.37 -1.01
CA TRP A 52 15.14 2.57 -0.19
C TRP A 52 15.22 1.54 0.95
N GLY A 53 14.09 1.31 1.62
CA GLY A 53 14.01 0.31 2.69
C GLY A 53 14.26 -1.11 2.19
N ASP A 54 13.74 -1.45 1.01
CA ASP A 54 13.97 -2.75 0.40
C ASP A 54 15.44 -2.98 0.05
N GLU A 55 16.11 -1.94 -0.41
CA GLU A 55 17.54 -2.02 -0.75
C GLU A 55 18.42 -2.22 0.49
N HIS A 56 18.12 -1.53 1.59
CA HIS A 56 19.00 -1.46 2.74
C HIS A 56 18.58 -2.33 3.93
N TYR A 57 17.31 -2.66 4.07
CA TYR A 57 16.75 -3.28 5.27
C TYR A 57 15.88 -4.51 5.02
N ALA A 58 15.95 -5.09 3.84
CA ALA A 58 15.15 -6.28 3.51
C ALA A 58 16.06 -7.45 3.12
N PRO A 59 16.71 -8.12 4.10
CA PRO A 59 17.66 -9.20 3.81
C PRO A 59 17.02 -10.41 3.11
N GLY A 60 15.72 -10.64 3.30
CA GLY A 60 14.98 -11.69 2.60
C GLY A 60 14.39 -11.25 1.27
N GLY A 61 14.68 -10.02 0.84
CA GLY A 61 14.08 -9.39 -0.33
C GLY A 61 12.85 -8.57 0.02
N PRO A 62 12.28 -7.84 -0.95
CA PRO A 62 11.11 -7.01 -0.71
C PRO A 62 9.91 -7.88 -0.30
N ARG A 63 9.10 -7.36 0.61
CA ARG A 63 7.86 -8.03 1.03
C ARG A 63 6.74 -7.86 0.01
N ARG A 64 6.82 -6.80 -0.78
CA ARG A 64 5.82 -6.46 -1.81
C ARG A 64 6.54 -6.05 -3.07
N ILE A 65 5.97 -6.42 -4.19
CA ILE A 65 6.44 -5.99 -5.50
C ILE A 65 5.34 -5.14 -6.10
N PHE A 66 5.68 -3.93 -6.52
CA PHE A 66 4.76 -3.05 -7.23
C PHE A 66 4.87 -3.32 -8.73
N ARG A 67 3.73 -3.54 -9.37
CA ARG A 67 3.66 -3.88 -10.78
C ARG A 67 2.73 -2.94 -11.51
N HIS A 68 2.97 -2.75 -12.79
CA HIS A 68 2.09 -2.01 -13.67
C HIS A 68 0.86 -2.90 -13.98
N ALA A 69 -0.33 -2.45 -13.62
CA ALA A 69 -1.53 -3.28 -13.76
C ALA A 69 -1.83 -3.67 -15.22
N ALA A 70 -1.42 -2.84 -16.18
CA ALA A 70 -1.69 -3.09 -17.60
C ALA A 70 -0.93 -4.29 -18.18
N ASP A 71 0.32 -4.51 -17.74
CA ASP A 71 1.20 -5.53 -18.30
C ASP A 71 1.86 -6.45 -17.28
N ASN A 72 1.54 -6.23 -16.00
CA ASN A 72 2.08 -7.00 -14.87
C ASN A 72 3.61 -6.92 -14.72
N ALA A 73 4.27 -6.00 -15.41
CA ALA A 73 5.71 -5.81 -15.28
C ALA A 73 6.06 -5.06 -13.99
N PRO A 74 7.21 -5.37 -13.36
CA PRO A 74 7.63 -4.64 -12.17
C PRO A 74 7.82 -3.15 -12.45
N VAL A 75 7.53 -2.34 -11.45
CA VAL A 75 7.79 -0.90 -11.49
C VAL A 75 9.16 -0.66 -10.85
N SER A 76 10.02 0.07 -11.54
CA SER A 76 11.35 0.38 -11.04
C SER A 76 11.31 1.43 -9.92
N SER A 77 12.45 1.63 -9.26
CA SER A 77 12.55 2.56 -8.13
C SER A 77 12.21 4.01 -8.49
N ASP A 78 12.30 4.38 -9.76
CA ASP A 78 11.95 5.71 -10.26
C ASP A 78 10.46 5.85 -10.64
N GLY A 79 9.65 4.79 -10.47
CA GLY A 79 8.22 4.81 -10.75
C GLY A 79 7.83 4.46 -12.17
N ARG A 80 8.76 3.97 -12.95
CA ARG A 80 8.50 3.60 -14.35
C ARG A 80 8.31 2.10 -14.50
N CYS A 81 7.40 1.72 -15.41
CA CYS A 81 7.24 0.33 -15.79
C CYS A 81 8.50 -0.18 -16.50
N THR A 82 9.01 -1.33 -16.07
CA THR A 82 10.21 -1.92 -16.67
C THR A 82 9.96 -2.44 -18.10
N ASN A 83 8.71 -2.63 -18.48
CA ASN A 83 8.34 -3.09 -19.83
C ASN A 83 8.03 -1.94 -20.78
N CYS A 84 7.12 -1.04 -20.42
CA CYS A 84 6.66 0.02 -21.34
C CYS A 84 7.26 1.40 -21.03
N ALA A 85 8.04 1.52 -19.98
CA ALA A 85 8.69 2.77 -19.53
C ALA A 85 7.72 3.89 -19.13
N ALA A 86 6.42 3.63 -19.07
CA ALA A 86 5.44 4.61 -18.63
C ALA A 86 5.60 4.88 -17.13
N THR A 87 5.34 6.11 -16.71
CA THR A 87 5.21 6.44 -15.28
C THR A 87 3.93 5.82 -14.75
N VAL A 88 4.05 5.01 -13.69
CA VAL A 88 2.91 4.27 -13.12
C VAL A 88 2.39 5.02 -11.91
N GLY A 89 1.17 5.53 -12.01
CA GLY A 89 0.50 6.18 -10.87
C GLY A 89 -0.06 5.15 -9.88
N ALA A 90 -0.48 5.65 -8.72
CA ALA A 90 -1.04 4.78 -7.67
C ALA A 90 -2.25 3.99 -8.16
N GLU A 91 -3.09 4.60 -8.99
CA GLU A 91 -4.31 3.99 -9.55
C GLU A 91 -4.01 2.82 -10.49
N ASP A 92 -2.84 2.80 -11.11
CA ASP A 92 -2.42 1.76 -12.05
C ASP A 92 -1.43 0.77 -11.44
N THR A 93 -1.25 0.82 -10.13
CA THR A 93 -0.31 -0.04 -9.42
C THR A 93 -1.00 -1.27 -8.86
N LEU A 94 -0.47 -2.44 -9.21
CA LEU A 94 -0.81 -3.73 -8.64
C LEU A 94 0.26 -4.10 -7.62
N VAL A 95 -0.16 -4.58 -6.48
CA VAL A 95 0.75 -5.03 -5.42
C VAL A 95 0.71 -6.55 -5.36
N THR A 96 1.87 -7.18 -5.45
CA THR A 96 1.99 -8.63 -5.34
C THR A 96 2.93 -8.99 -4.19
N PRO A 97 2.77 -10.17 -3.57
CA PRO A 97 3.70 -10.60 -2.53
C PRO A 97 5.10 -10.79 -3.10
N GLY A 98 6.10 -10.36 -2.34
CA GLY A 98 7.51 -10.54 -2.67
C GLY A 98 8.17 -11.64 -1.84
N PRO A 99 9.42 -11.98 -2.15
CA PRO A 99 10.13 -13.08 -1.48
C PRO A 99 10.36 -12.86 0.02
N GLY A 100 10.35 -11.60 0.47
CA GLY A 100 10.51 -11.27 1.89
C GLY A 100 9.25 -11.37 2.73
N LEU A 101 8.09 -11.64 2.10
CA LEU A 101 6.84 -11.80 2.85
C LEU A 101 6.74 -13.23 3.37
N THR A 102 6.68 -13.38 4.70
CA THR A 102 6.48 -14.69 5.32
C THR A 102 5.02 -15.11 5.20
N ALA A 103 4.79 -16.42 5.11
CA ALA A 103 3.44 -16.97 5.07
C ALA A 103 2.67 -16.57 6.35
N PRO A 104 1.35 -16.27 6.25
CA PRO A 104 0.56 -15.96 7.42
C PRO A 104 0.53 -17.13 8.40
N THR A 105 0.54 -16.80 9.68
CA THR A 105 0.33 -17.77 10.76
C THR A 105 -1.13 -17.71 11.20
N ASP A 106 -1.56 -18.67 12.02
CA ASP A 106 -2.94 -18.73 12.52
C ASP A 106 -3.34 -17.47 13.33
N ASP A 107 -2.35 -16.75 13.85
CA ASP A 107 -2.57 -15.51 14.62
C ASP A 107 -2.64 -14.26 13.73
N ASP A 108 -2.38 -14.39 12.44
CA ASP A 108 -2.40 -13.25 11.54
C ASP A 108 -3.83 -12.81 11.25
N ASP A 109 -4.02 -11.50 11.18
CA ASP A 109 -5.31 -10.92 10.87
C ASP A 109 -5.67 -11.03 9.38
N LEU A 110 -6.91 -10.65 9.06
CA LEU A 110 -7.42 -10.69 7.69
C LEU A 110 -6.62 -9.82 6.73
N VAL A 111 -6.02 -8.73 7.23
CA VAL A 111 -5.22 -7.82 6.40
C VAL A 111 -3.92 -8.52 5.99
N THR A 112 -3.24 -9.15 6.93
CA THR A 112 -2.01 -9.90 6.65
C THR A 112 -2.28 -11.00 5.64
N ALA A 113 -3.38 -11.75 5.82
CA ALA A 113 -3.78 -12.79 4.87
C ALA A 113 -4.06 -12.22 3.47
N ALA A 114 -4.72 -11.06 3.39
CA ALA A 114 -5.01 -10.41 2.11
C ALA A 114 -3.75 -9.95 1.39
N LEU A 115 -2.70 -9.56 2.12
CA LEU A 115 -1.42 -9.13 1.55
C LEU A 115 -0.65 -10.26 0.87
N THR A 116 -1.02 -11.52 1.10
CA THR A 116 -0.42 -12.67 0.40
C THR A 116 -0.97 -12.87 -1.01
N ARG A 117 -1.96 -12.07 -1.41
CA ARG A 117 -2.61 -12.15 -2.74
C ARG A 117 -2.41 -10.84 -3.51
N PRO A 118 -2.35 -10.90 -4.84
CA PRO A 118 -2.31 -9.69 -5.65
C PRO A 118 -3.52 -8.79 -5.39
N HIS A 119 -3.29 -7.49 -5.28
CA HIS A 119 -4.37 -6.51 -5.11
C HIS A 119 -3.98 -5.16 -5.70
N ARG A 120 -4.99 -4.38 -6.06
CA ARG A 120 -4.79 -3.01 -6.54
C ARG A 120 -4.51 -2.10 -5.36
N LEU A 121 -3.51 -1.22 -5.51
CA LEU A 121 -3.01 -0.38 -4.41
C LEU A 121 -4.11 0.48 -3.76
N LEU A 122 -4.97 1.11 -4.57
CA LEU A 122 -6.00 2.01 -4.05
C LEU A 122 -7.35 1.34 -3.75
N ARG A 123 -7.47 0.04 -3.99
CA ARG A 123 -8.70 -0.67 -3.68
C ARG A 123 -8.67 -1.27 -2.28
N PRO A 124 -9.81 -1.30 -1.58
CA PRO A 124 -9.88 -1.97 -0.29
C PRO A 124 -9.42 -3.43 -0.38
N LEU A 125 -8.79 -3.91 0.67
CA LEU A 125 -8.36 -5.31 0.76
C LEU A 125 -9.52 -6.28 0.97
N ARG A 126 -10.70 -5.76 1.29
CA ARG A 126 -11.92 -6.53 1.44
C ARG A 126 -12.82 -6.30 0.23
N ASP A 127 -13.34 -7.35 -0.28
CA ASP A 127 -14.39 -7.31 -1.29
C ASP A 127 -15.76 -7.14 -0.64
#